data_1b2400b542d7acdb6741b13ab69a9081
#
_entry.id   1b2400b542d7acdb6741b13ab69a9081
#
_cell.length_a   1.000
_cell.length_b   1.000
_cell.length_c   1.000
_cell.angle_alpha   90.00
_cell.angle_beta   90.00
_cell.angle_gamma   90.00
#
_symmetry.space_group_name_H-M   'P 1'
#
loop_
_entity.id
_entity.type
_entity.pdbx_description
1 polymer ?
#
loop_
_entity_poly.entity_id
_entity_poly.type
_entity_poly.pdbx_seq_one_letter_code
_entity_poly.pdbx_strand_id
1 'polypeptide(L)'
;MAYLLRVLEIMFPVLALTGAGFAYGRWRKVDVKFVAEIILFLLAPALMFDSLARQRIAAGDFLQAAELSLAIQLIPGATALAIRRAAGIRPRAFVPSVMIMNTVTLPYPLALLAFGEEGLAQVVLLSIPNVFLVFTVGIMLHGGRSQASETLRMPALYTSAAGILVSLLALPVPAFLLSFTHLTGRGMFALELFSLGYRLRSIRIADLRLSLLTAALRFTLGFATAWALSRAFALEGAARAALFLVSTSPPAVLNYIFSERYGNEGPLAASIVFTGTALSMVTTPLVLLYLTLT
;
A
#
# COMPACT_ATOMS: atom_id res chain seq x y z
N MET A 1 -11.14 -14.69 -22.68
CA MET A 1 -10.84 -15.85 -21.80
C MET A 1 -9.40 -15.79 -21.27
N ALA A 2 -8.38 -15.58 -22.11
CA ALA A 2 -6.97 -15.48 -21.68
C ALA A 2 -6.70 -14.41 -20.62
N TYR A 3 -7.24 -13.21 -20.77
CA TYR A 3 -7.07 -12.11 -19.77
C TYR A 3 -7.65 -12.45 -18.41
N LEU A 4 -8.81 -13.10 -18.37
CA LEU A 4 -9.43 -13.52 -17.09
C LEU A 4 -8.60 -14.59 -16.39
N LEU A 5 -8.07 -15.57 -17.14
CA LEU A 5 -7.17 -16.59 -16.61
C LEU A 5 -5.90 -15.94 -16.06
N ARG A 6 -5.31 -14.97 -16.76
CA ARG A 6 -4.14 -14.23 -16.28
C ARG A 6 -4.39 -13.49 -14.97
N VAL A 7 -5.55 -12.81 -14.86
CA VAL A 7 -5.94 -12.14 -13.62
C VAL A 7 -6.13 -13.15 -12.48
N LEU A 8 -6.72 -14.31 -12.74
CA LEU A 8 -6.88 -15.37 -11.74
C LEU A 8 -5.53 -15.94 -11.29
N GLU A 9 -4.58 -16.17 -12.20
CA GLU A 9 -3.22 -16.62 -11.86
C GLU A 9 -2.50 -15.63 -10.94
N ILE A 10 -2.63 -14.31 -11.19
CA ILE A 10 -2.04 -13.26 -10.37
C ILE A 10 -2.73 -13.18 -9.00
N MET A 11 -4.06 -13.27 -8.96
CA MET A 11 -4.83 -13.11 -7.74
C MET A 11 -4.81 -14.34 -6.84
N PHE A 12 -4.67 -15.55 -7.40
CA PHE A 12 -4.77 -16.79 -6.64
C PHE A 12 -3.75 -16.88 -5.49
N PRO A 13 -2.44 -16.63 -5.67
CA PRO A 13 -1.48 -16.67 -4.56
C PRO A 13 -1.83 -15.67 -3.45
N VAL A 14 -2.29 -14.47 -3.81
CA VAL A 14 -2.66 -13.41 -2.87
C VAL A 14 -3.88 -13.82 -2.06
N LEU A 15 -4.92 -14.32 -2.74
CA LEU A 15 -6.15 -14.80 -2.09
C LEU A 15 -5.92 -16.05 -1.24
N ALA A 16 -5.12 -16.99 -1.74
CA ALA A 16 -4.80 -18.23 -1.05
C ALA A 16 -4.02 -17.97 0.26
N LEU A 17 -2.99 -17.13 0.22
CA LEU A 17 -2.21 -16.77 1.41
C LEU A 17 -3.05 -15.97 2.42
N THR A 18 -3.84 -15.01 1.95
CA THR A 18 -4.75 -14.25 2.81
C THR A 18 -5.83 -15.17 3.42
N GLY A 19 -6.41 -16.06 2.62
CA GLY A 19 -7.38 -17.07 3.08
C GLY A 19 -6.78 -18.04 4.10
N ALA A 20 -5.55 -18.51 3.86
CA ALA A 20 -4.83 -19.36 4.81
C ALA A 20 -4.59 -18.66 6.14
N GLY A 21 -4.18 -17.38 6.12
CA GLY A 21 -4.01 -16.57 7.33
C GLY A 21 -5.32 -16.40 8.10
N PHE A 22 -6.43 -16.14 7.39
CA PHE A 22 -7.76 -16.02 7.98
C PHE A 22 -8.20 -17.33 8.63
N ALA A 23 -8.07 -18.47 7.92
CA ALA A 23 -8.42 -19.80 8.42
C ALA A 23 -7.58 -20.18 9.65
N TYR A 24 -6.25 -20.01 9.56
CA TYR A 24 -5.33 -20.25 10.67
C TYR A 24 -5.69 -19.44 11.91
N GLY A 25 -6.03 -18.17 11.69
CA GLY A 25 -6.45 -17.29 12.76
C GLY A 25 -7.74 -17.70 13.46
N ARG A 26 -8.64 -18.43 12.82
CA ARG A 26 -9.82 -19.03 13.46
C ARG A 26 -9.46 -20.22 14.33
N TRP A 27 -8.39 -20.91 14.00
CA TRP A 27 -7.96 -22.12 14.69
C TRP A 27 -6.96 -21.83 15.81
N ARG A 28 -5.98 -20.91 15.58
CA ARG A 28 -4.93 -20.58 16.53
C ARG A 28 -4.93 -19.09 16.87
N LYS A 29 -4.70 -18.77 18.15
CA LYS A 29 -4.45 -17.41 18.62
C LYS A 29 -2.93 -17.25 18.79
N VAL A 30 -2.32 -16.44 17.93
CA VAL A 30 -0.89 -16.14 17.96
C VAL A 30 -0.71 -14.62 18.01
N ASP A 31 0.31 -14.17 18.74
CA ASP A 31 0.71 -12.75 18.69
C ASP A 31 1.49 -12.48 17.40
N VAL A 32 0.90 -11.70 16.52
CA VAL A 32 1.51 -11.31 15.24
C VAL A 32 2.41 -10.09 15.34
N LYS A 33 2.63 -9.54 16.53
CA LYS A 33 3.51 -8.38 16.72
C LYS A 33 4.94 -8.69 16.30
N PHE A 34 5.47 -9.83 16.75
CA PHE A 34 6.80 -10.28 16.36
C PHE A 34 6.97 -10.43 14.83
N VAL A 35 5.94 -10.97 14.16
CA VAL A 35 5.94 -11.08 12.69
C VAL A 35 5.97 -9.68 12.05
N ALA A 36 5.19 -8.74 12.57
CA ALA A 36 5.19 -7.36 12.07
C ALA A 36 6.56 -6.66 12.27
N GLU A 37 7.26 -6.93 13.38
CA GLU A 37 8.61 -6.41 13.61
C GLU A 37 9.61 -6.97 12.61
N ILE A 38 9.60 -8.28 12.36
CA ILE A 38 10.46 -8.89 11.33
C ILE A 38 10.18 -8.28 9.96
N ILE A 39 8.92 -8.12 9.60
CA ILE A 39 8.54 -7.48 8.32
C ILE A 39 9.11 -6.07 8.26
N LEU A 40 8.90 -5.26 9.30
CA LEU A 40 9.23 -3.84 9.30
C LEU A 40 10.74 -3.57 9.36
N PHE A 41 11.49 -4.35 10.16
CA PHE A 41 12.91 -4.07 10.44
C PHE A 41 13.89 -4.92 9.63
N LEU A 42 13.43 -5.98 8.98
CA LEU A 42 14.29 -6.86 8.20
C LEU A 42 13.80 -7.06 6.75
N LEU A 43 12.57 -7.54 6.58
CA LEU A 43 12.11 -7.98 5.25
C LEU A 43 11.80 -6.80 4.32
N ALA A 44 11.08 -5.78 4.80
CA ALA A 44 10.76 -4.60 4.00
C ALA A 44 12.01 -3.78 3.62
N PRO A 45 12.96 -3.51 4.55
CA PRO A 45 14.22 -2.88 4.20
C PRO A 45 15.01 -3.64 3.12
N ALA A 46 15.11 -4.96 3.25
CA ALA A 46 15.80 -5.80 2.27
C ALA A 46 15.12 -5.77 0.90
N LEU A 47 13.77 -5.86 0.87
CA LEU A 47 12.99 -5.79 -0.35
C LEU A 47 13.16 -4.45 -1.07
N MET A 48 13.05 -3.34 -0.32
CA MET A 48 13.16 -2.00 -0.90
C MET A 48 14.54 -1.74 -1.50
N PHE A 49 15.59 -2.13 -0.79
CA PHE A 49 16.94 -2.05 -1.34
C PHE A 49 17.09 -2.91 -2.61
N ASP A 50 16.74 -4.19 -2.55
CA ASP A 50 16.87 -5.13 -3.67
C ASP A 50 16.13 -4.65 -4.92
N SER A 51 14.87 -4.21 -4.73
CA SER A 51 14.00 -3.76 -5.85
C SER A 51 14.53 -2.51 -6.53
N LEU A 52 15.11 -1.57 -5.78
CA LEU A 52 15.63 -0.30 -6.32
C LEU A 52 17.05 -0.44 -6.86
N ALA A 53 17.93 -1.17 -6.17
CA ALA A 53 19.32 -1.34 -6.56
C ALA A 53 19.50 -2.13 -7.86
N ARG A 54 18.54 -2.99 -8.23
CA ARG A 54 18.57 -3.78 -9.47
C ARG A 54 18.06 -3.02 -10.69
N GLN A 55 17.39 -1.91 -10.51
CA GLN A 55 16.83 -1.10 -11.60
C GLN A 55 17.77 0.04 -11.95
N ARG A 56 17.67 0.51 -13.19
CA ARG A 56 18.30 1.79 -13.61
C ARG A 56 17.24 2.87 -13.55
N ILE A 57 17.21 3.60 -12.44
CA ILE A 57 16.25 4.68 -12.18
C ILE A 57 16.93 6.00 -12.49
N ALA A 58 16.34 6.81 -13.38
CA ALA A 58 16.81 8.16 -13.59
C ALA A 58 16.30 9.11 -12.47
N ALA A 59 17.02 10.20 -12.22
CA ALA A 59 16.60 11.20 -11.23
C ALA A 59 15.21 11.78 -11.53
N GLY A 60 14.87 11.93 -12.82
CA GLY A 60 13.54 12.36 -13.26
C GLY A 60 12.43 11.40 -12.86
N ASP A 61 12.67 10.07 -12.98
CA ASP A 61 11.69 9.04 -12.62
C ASP A 61 11.38 9.07 -11.13
N PHE A 62 12.41 9.29 -10.29
CA PHE A 62 12.24 9.43 -8.84
C PHE A 62 11.39 10.65 -8.48
N LEU A 63 11.67 11.81 -9.08
CA LEU A 63 10.90 13.04 -8.85
C LEU A 63 9.45 12.87 -9.32
N GLN A 64 9.25 12.31 -10.50
CA GLN A 64 7.91 12.02 -11.02
C GLN A 64 7.15 11.04 -10.11
N ALA A 65 7.79 9.97 -9.63
CA ALA A 65 7.17 9.04 -8.69
C ALA A 65 6.79 9.74 -7.37
N ALA A 66 7.61 10.68 -6.87
CA ALA A 66 7.30 11.45 -5.68
C ALA A 66 6.09 12.37 -5.89
N GLU A 67 6.03 13.10 -7.00
CA GLU A 67 4.88 13.94 -7.37
C GLU A 67 3.60 13.13 -7.51
N LEU A 68 3.65 12.01 -8.23
CA LEU A 68 2.51 11.10 -8.38
C LEU A 68 2.05 10.52 -7.05
N SER A 69 2.98 10.09 -6.20
CA SER A 69 2.68 9.56 -4.87
C SER A 69 1.98 10.57 -3.98
N LEU A 70 2.42 11.81 -3.99
CA LEU A 70 1.76 12.89 -3.25
C LEU A 70 0.37 13.18 -3.83
N ALA A 71 0.25 13.26 -5.15
CA ALA A 71 -1.01 13.58 -5.82
C ALA A 71 -2.10 12.54 -5.56
N ILE A 72 -1.79 11.22 -5.67
CA ILE A 72 -2.76 10.14 -5.42
C ILE A 72 -3.24 10.04 -3.97
N GLN A 73 -2.62 10.77 -3.06
CA GLN A 73 -3.03 10.87 -1.67
C GLN A 73 -3.71 12.19 -1.36
N LEU A 74 -3.10 13.30 -1.75
CA LEU A 74 -3.58 14.64 -1.41
C LEU A 74 -4.87 14.98 -2.16
N ILE A 75 -5.02 14.59 -3.43
CA ILE A 75 -6.24 14.86 -4.21
C ILE A 75 -7.46 14.12 -3.61
N PRO A 76 -7.43 12.78 -3.40
CA PRO A 76 -8.52 12.10 -2.71
C PRO A 76 -8.74 12.60 -1.28
N GLY A 77 -7.67 12.91 -0.55
CA GLY A 77 -7.75 13.45 0.81
C GLY A 77 -8.45 14.80 0.88
N ALA A 78 -8.09 15.75 0.00
CA ALA A 78 -8.74 17.05 -0.11
C ALA A 78 -10.22 16.92 -0.51
N THR A 79 -10.51 16.04 -1.48
CA THR A 79 -11.89 15.74 -1.91
C THR A 79 -12.71 15.15 -0.77
N ALA A 80 -12.14 14.19 -0.03
CA ALA A 80 -12.81 13.61 1.14
C ALA A 80 -13.05 14.65 2.25
N LEU A 81 -12.13 15.59 2.44
CA LEU A 81 -12.29 16.69 3.40
C LEU A 81 -13.44 17.64 2.97
N ALA A 82 -13.55 17.94 1.69
CA ALA A 82 -14.64 18.73 1.14
C ALA A 82 -16.00 18.03 1.32
N ILE A 83 -16.07 16.74 0.98
CA ILE A 83 -17.25 15.90 1.18
C ILE A 83 -17.64 15.83 2.67
N ARG A 84 -16.66 15.61 3.54
CA ARG A 84 -16.87 15.58 4.99
C ARG A 84 -17.54 16.86 5.49
N ARG A 85 -17.04 18.02 5.04
CA ARG A 85 -17.60 19.33 5.43
C ARG A 85 -19.01 19.53 4.88
N ALA A 86 -19.21 19.24 3.61
CA ALA A 86 -20.50 19.43 2.93
C ALA A 86 -21.60 18.49 3.47
N ALA A 87 -21.26 17.23 3.74
CA ALA A 87 -22.20 16.22 4.22
C ALA A 87 -22.29 16.13 5.76
N GLY A 88 -21.54 16.96 6.51
CA GLY A 88 -21.56 16.95 7.96
C GLY A 88 -21.05 15.65 8.60
N ILE A 89 -20.16 14.92 7.91
CA ILE A 89 -19.60 13.65 8.41
C ILE A 89 -18.69 13.96 9.60
N ARG A 90 -19.06 13.49 10.79
CA ARG A 90 -18.35 13.81 12.04
C ARG A 90 -17.07 13.00 12.27
N PRO A 91 -17.01 11.67 11.99
CA PRO A 91 -15.86 10.85 12.33
C PRO A 91 -14.55 11.34 11.71
N ARG A 92 -13.50 11.39 12.54
CA ARG A 92 -12.15 11.80 12.10
C ARG A 92 -11.50 10.74 11.22
N ALA A 93 -11.81 9.46 11.45
CA ALA A 93 -11.28 8.33 10.68
C ALA A 93 -11.67 8.37 9.18
N PHE A 94 -12.70 9.12 8.79
CA PHE A 94 -13.20 9.17 7.42
C PHE A 94 -12.16 9.70 6.43
N VAL A 95 -11.63 10.92 6.64
CA VAL A 95 -10.69 11.55 5.71
C VAL A 95 -9.39 10.77 5.56
N PRO A 96 -8.68 10.40 6.65
CA PRO A 96 -7.44 9.65 6.51
C PRO A 96 -7.65 8.26 5.90
N SER A 97 -8.80 7.63 6.10
CA SER A 97 -9.08 6.33 5.45
C SER A 97 -9.32 6.45 3.94
N VAL A 98 -9.75 7.60 3.43
CA VAL A 98 -9.77 7.88 1.99
C VAL A 98 -8.40 8.30 1.46
N MET A 99 -7.62 9.05 2.25
CA MET A 99 -6.32 9.61 1.86
C MET A 99 -5.21 8.57 1.89
N ILE A 100 -5.08 7.84 3.01
CA ILE A 100 -3.95 6.97 3.29
C ILE A 100 -4.30 5.53 2.91
N MET A 101 -3.68 5.06 1.84
CA MET A 101 -3.84 3.72 1.31
C MET A 101 -2.75 2.76 1.78
N ASN A 102 -3.04 1.48 1.67
CA ASN A 102 -2.07 0.41 1.89
C ASN A 102 -1.21 0.23 0.64
N THR A 103 -0.04 0.86 0.61
CA THR A 103 0.87 0.83 -0.55
C THR A 103 1.74 -0.41 -0.62
N VAL A 104 1.74 -1.26 0.41
CA VAL A 104 2.71 -2.35 0.57
C VAL A 104 2.07 -3.72 0.43
N THR A 105 1.10 -4.04 1.29
CA THR A 105 0.61 -5.41 1.49
C THR A 105 0.04 -6.08 0.23
N LEU A 106 -0.76 -5.37 -0.53
CA LEU A 106 -1.34 -5.86 -1.79
C LEU A 106 -0.56 -5.39 -3.02
N PRO A 107 -0.19 -4.09 -3.15
CA PRO A 107 0.47 -3.61 -4.37
C PRO A 107 1.81 -4.29 -4.66
N TYR A 108 2.64 -4.56 -3.67
CA TYR A 108 3.97 -5.16 -3.90
C TYR A 108 3.90 -6.55 -4.54
N PRO A 109 3.22 -7.55 -3.93
CA PRO A 109 3.11 -8.87 -4.54
C PRO A 109 2.35 -8.84 -5.87
N LEU A 110 1.32 -8.01 -6.01
CA LEU A 110 0.57 -7.89 -7.26
C LEU A 110 1.41 -7.28 -8.38
N ALA A 111 2.18 -6.24 -8.09
CA ALA A 111 3.08 -5.63 -9.08
C ALA A 111 4.13 -6.63 -9.56
N LEU A 112 4.73 -7.40 -8.63
CA LEU A 112 5.67 -8.44 -8.99
C LEU A 112 5.06 -9.53 -9.87
N LEU A 113 3.89 -10.05 -9.48
CA LEU A 113 3.24 -11.15 -10.20
C LEU A 113 2.69 -10.73 -11.56
N ALA A 114 2.22 -9.48 -11.68
CA ALA A 114 1.62 -8.97 -12.91
C ALA A 114 2.63 -8.33 -13.87
N PHE A 115 3.60 -7.58 -13.33
CA PHE A 115 4.49 -6.69 -14.09
C PHE A 115 5.99 -6.91 -13.79
N GLY A 116 6.34 -7.98 -13.06
CA GLY A 116 7.72 -8.37 -12.77
C GLY A 116 8.46 -7.40 -11.86
N GLU A 117 9.79 -7.47 -11.90
CA GLU A 117 10.70 -6.68 -11.04
C GLU A 117 10.57 -5.18 -11.30
N GLU A 118 10.35 -4.77 -12.53
CA GLU A 118 10.15 -3.37 -12.90
C GLU A 118 8.88 -2.82 -12.26
N GLY A 119 7.76 -3.55 -12.34
CA GLY A 119 6.51 -3.16 -11.68
C GLY A 119 6.66 -3.05 -10.17
N LEU A 120 7.36 -3.99 -9.54
CA LEU A 120 7.65 -3.93 -8.12
C LEU A 120 8.47 -2.69 -7.76
N ALA A 121 9.54 -2.38 -8.50
CA ALA A 121 10.37 -1.20 -8.24
C ALA A 121 9.58 0.11 -8.37
N GLN A 122 8.69 0.22 -9.35
CA GLN A 122 7.82 1.40 -9.51
C GLN A 122 6.85 1.56 -8.33
N VAL A 123 6.26 0.47 -7.83
CA VAL A 123 5.40 0.52 -6.64
C VAL A 123 6.21 0.87 -5.39
N VAL A 124 7.44 0.37 -5.25
CA VAL A 124 8.34 0.73 -4.14
C VAL A 124 8.66 2.23 -4.18
N LEU A 125 8.99 2.78 -5.34
CA LEU A 125 9.23 4.24 -5.50
C LEU A 125 8.02 5.06 -5.05
N LEU A 126 6.82 4.70 -5.50
CA LEU A 126 5.57 5.39 -5.11
C LEU A 126 5.27 5.26 -3.61
N SER A 127 5.77 4.23 -2.93
CA SER A 127 5.52 4.03 -1.50
C SER A 127 6.39 4.87 -0.58
N ILE A 128 7.55 5.37 -1.04
CA ILE A 128 8.49 6.12 -0.20
C ILE A 128 7.88 7.41 0.35
N PRO A 129 7.31 8.32 -0.49
CA PRO A 129 6.68 9.54 0.02
C PRO A 129 5.45 9.26 0.89
N ASN A 130 4.74 8.13 0.64
CA ASN A 130 3.61 7.72 1.47
C ASN A 130 4.00 7.52 2.94
N VAL A 131 5.18 6.95 3.21
CA VAL A 131 5.65 6.76 4.59
C VAL A 131 5.72 8.10 5.35
N PHE A 132 6.24 9.14 4.72
CA PHE A 132 6.29 10.47 5.32
C PHE A 132 4.89 11.05 5.55
N LEU A 133 3.99 10.96 4.58
CA LEU A 133 2.62 11.44 4.72
C LEU A 133 1.85 10.72 5.84
N VAL A 134 2.05 9.41 5.98
CA VAL A 134 1.40 8.60 7.01
C VAL A 134 1.79 9.07 8.41
N PHE A 135 3.08 9.24 8.68
CA PHE A 135 3.58 9.61 10.01
C PHE A 135 3.55 11.11 10.31
N THR A 136 3.22 11.94 9.33
CA THR A 136 3.02 13.39 9.51
C THR A 136 1.53 13.73 9.44
N VAL A 137 1.03 13.94 8.24
CA VAL A 137 -0.36 14.35 7.98
C VAL A 137 -1.36 13.28 8.46
N GLY A 138 -1.04 12.00 8.27
CA GLY A 138 -1.91 10.89 8.70
C GLY A 138 -2.17 10.92 10.20
N ILE A 139 -1.13 11.01 11.02
CA ILE A 139 -1.28 11.12 12.48
C ILE A 139 -2.05 12.38 12.89
N MET A 140 -1.75 13.51 12.24
CA MET A 140 -2.46 14.78 12.54
C MET A 140 -3.96 14.70 12.23
N LEU A 141 -4.34 14.06 11.13
CA LEU A 141 -5.74 13.85 10.77
C LEU A 141 -6.51 12.98 11.78
N HIS A 142 -5.81 12.09 12.49
CA HIS A 142 -6.38 11.30 13.59
C HIS A 142 -6.36 12.02 14.93
N GLY A 143 -5.85 13.26 15.01
CA GLY A 143 -5.80 14.07 16.23
C GLY A 143 -4.50 13.95 17.03
N GLY A 144 -3.51 13.23 16.53
CA GLY A 144 -2.16 13.18 17.12
C GLY A 144 -1.29 14.37 16.72
N ARG A 145 -0.09 14.42 17.28
CA ARG A 145 0.96 15.35 16.84
C ARG A 145 1.84 14.65 15.79
N SER A 146 2.29 15.39 14.78
CA SER A 146 3.20 14.85 13.76
C SER A 146 4.42 14.16 14.40
N GLN A 147 4.73 12.97 13.92
CA GLN A 147 5.85 12.16 14.41
C GLN A 147 6.86 11.90 13.27
N ALA A 148 7.26 12.95 12.58
CA ALA A 148 8.26 12.87 11.51
C ALA A 148 9.56 12.18 11.96
N SER A 149 9.93 12.33 13.24
CA SER A 149 11.10 11.64 13.82
C SER A 149 10.96 10.12 13.87
N GLU A 150 9.74 9.57 13.98
CA GLU A 150 9.53 8.12 13.92
C GLU A 150 9.79 7.58 12.50
N THR A 151 9.43 8.34 11.47
CA THR A 151 9.78 8.01 10.08
C THR A 151 11.28 7.89 9.88
N LEU A 152 12.05 8.82 10.46
CA LEU A 152 13.51 8.81 10.39
C LEU A 152 14.17 7.64 11.14
N ARG A 153 13.43 6.92 11.98
CA ARG A 153 13.91 5.71 12.66
C ARG A 153 13.64 4.42 11.86
N MET A 154 12.91 4.52 10.76
CA MET A 154 12.57 3.33 9.96
C MET A 154 13.73 2.91 9.06
N PRO A 155 14.26 1.66 9.18
CA PRO A 155 15.36 1.18 8.35
C PRO A 155 15.03 1.20 6.86
N ALA A 156 13.77 0.97 6.50
CA ALA A 156 13.27 0.97 5.12
C ALA A 156 13.55 2.30 4.38
N LEU A 157 13.56 3.44 5.10
CA LEU A 157 13.91 4.73 4.51
C LEU A 157 15.36 4.78 4.05
N TYR A 158 16.28 4.32 4.90
CA TYR A 158 17.73 4.34 4.61
C TYR A 158 18.10 3.33 3.53
N THR A 159 17.48 2.14 3.56
CA THR A 159 17.72 1.12 2.54
C THR A 159 17.12 1.50 1.19
N SER A 160 15.98 2.23 1.17
CA SER A 160 15.44 2.80 -0.06
C SER A 160 16.37 3.89 -0.61
N ALA A 161 16.86 4.79 0.24
CA ALA A 161 17.82 5.82 -0.17
C ALA A 161 19.11 5.20 -0.72
N ALA A 162 19.64 4.18 -0.05
CA ALA A 162 20.81 3.44 -0.53
C ALA A 162 20.54 2.75 -1.87
N GLY A 163 19.38 2.09 -2.04
CA GLY A 163 18.99 1.46 -3.30
C GLY A 163 18.88 2.47 -4.46
N ILE A 164 18.28 3.65 -4.20
CA ILE A 164 18.20 4.74 -5.17
C ILE A 164 19.61 5.25 -5.54
N LEU A 165 20.48 5.48 -4.56
CA LEU A 165 21.85 5.93 -4.81
C LEU A 165 22.64 4.93 -5.65
N VAL A 166 22.54 3.64 -5.33
CA VAL A 166 23.13 2.55 -6.12
C VAL A 166 22.65 2.60 -7.56
N SER A 167 21.34 2.74 -7.74
CA SER A 167 20.70 2.81 -9.06
C SER A 167 21.16 4.05 -9.86
N LEU A 168 21.06 5.25 -9.26
CA LEU A 168 21.41 6.53 -9.90
C LEU A 168 22.89 6.62 -10.29
N LEU A 169 23.78 6.12 -9.43
CA LEU A 169 25.22 6.18 -9.62
C LEU A 169 25.77 4.94 -10.33
N ALA A 170 24.91 3.98 -10.70
CA ALA A 170 25.28 2.69 -11.29
C ALA A 170 26.39 1.97 -10.51
N LEU A 171 26.33 2.01 -9.17
CA LEU A 171 27.35 1.43 -8.31
C LEU A 171 27.31 -0.09 -8.37
N PRO A 172 28.45 -0.78 -8.46
CA PRO A 172 28.51 -2.22 -8.40
C PRO A 172 28.16 -2.70 -6.99
N VAL A 173 27.15 -3.56 -6.87
CA VAL A 173 26.79 -4.20 -5.59
C VAL A 173 27.29 -5.63 -5.61
N PRO A 174 27.98 -6.11 -4.55
CA PRO A 174 28.44 -7.49 -4.44
C PRO A 174 27.29 -8.49 -4.60
N ALA A 175 27.49 -9.54 -5.37
CA ALA A 175 26.46 -10.53 -5.69
C ALA A 175 25.87 -11.21 -4.43
N PHE A 176 26.70 -11.45 -3.40
CA PHE A 176 26.23 -12.05 -2.14
C PHE A 176 25.24 -11.12 -1.41
N LEU A 177 25.44 -9.79 -1.46
CA LEU A 177 24.53 -8.82 -0.84
C LEU A 177 23.19 -8.77 -1.60
N LEU A 178 23.22 -8.75 -2.92
CA LEU A 178 22.00 -8.83 -3.74
C LEU A 178 21.26 -10.16 -3.54
N SER A 179 21.98 -11.28 -3.39
CA SER A 179 21.35 -12.57 -3.09
C SER A 179 20.70 -12.59 -1.71
N PHE A 180 21.38 -12.03 -0.70
CA PHE A 180 20.84 -11.91 0.65
C PHE A 180 19.57 -11.03 0.68
N THR A 181 19.63 -9.83 0.09
CA THR A 181 18.49 -8.90 0.08
C THR A 181 17.31 -9.44 -0.72
N HIS A 182 17.59 -10.13 -1.82
CA HIS A 182 16.56 -10.79 -2.63
C HIS A 182 15.84 -11.90 -1.85
N LEU A 183 16.59 -12.85 -1.29
CA LEU A 183 16.02 -13.96 -0.52
C LEU A 183 15.19 -13.45 0.67
N THR A 184 15.78 -12.52 1.43
CA THR A 184 15.16 -11.93 2.62
C THR A 184 13.90 -11.13 2.25
N GLY A 185 14.01 -10.27 1.25
CA GLY A 185 12.90 -9.40 0.81
C GLY A 185 11.70 -10.21 0.29
N ARG A 186 11.93 -11.29 -0.46
CA ARG A 186 10.85 -12.14 -0.98
C ARG A 186 10.03 -12.83 0.12
N GLY A 187 10.62 -13.14 1.26
CA GLY A 187 9.91 -13.67 2.41
C GLY A 187 8.80 -12.75 2.93
N MET A 188 8.89 -11.45 2.66
CA MET A 188 7.89 -10.47 3.07
C MET A 188 6.50 -10.79 2.53
N PHE A 189 6.38 -11.16 1.25
CA PHE A 189 5.07 -11.32 0.59
C PHE A 189 4.19 -12.36 1.26
N ALA A 190 4.75 -13.52 1.55
CA ALA A 190 4.00 -14.58 2.20
C ALA A 190 3.57 -14.21 3.62
N LEU A 191 4.49 -13.63 4.41
CA LEU A 191 4.23 -13.25 5.80
C LEU A 191 3.23 -12.09 5.89
N GLU A 192 3.33 -11.10 5.00
CA GLU A 192 2.45 -9.93 4.98
C GLU A 192 1.02 -10.32 4.59
N LEU A 193 0.84 -11.11 3.52
CA LEU A 193 -0.47 -11.57 3.07
C LEU A 193 -1.13 -12.51 4.10
N PHE A 194 -0.35 -13.42 4.68
CA PHE A 194 -0.83 -14.28 5.75
C PHE A 194 -1.25 -13.48 6.98
N SER A 195 -0.42 -12.50 7.40
CA SER A 195 -0.70 -11.62 8.53
C SER A 195 -1.93 -10.75 8.29
N LEU A 196 -2.14 -10.28 7.05
CA LEU A 196 -3.35 -9.56 6.66
C LEU A 196 -4.60 -10.44 6.91
N GLY A 197 -4.61 -11.64 6.37
CA GLY A 197 -5.71 -12.59 6.57
C GLY A 197 -5.97 -12.90 8.06
N TYR A 198 -4.89 -13.14 8.80
CA TYR A 198 -4.98 -13.38 10.23
C TYR A 198 -5.63 -12.23 11.01
N ARG A 199 -5.29 -10.99 10.69
CA ARG A 199 -5.86 -9.78 11.32
C ARG A 199 -7.33 -9.58 10.96
N LEU A 200 -7.73 -9.86 9.73
CA LEU A 200 -9.10 -9.68 9.25
C LEU A 200 -10.14 -10.50 10.07
N ARG A 201 -9.75 -11.64 10.65
CA ARG A 201 -10.66 -12.51 11.43
C ARG A 201 -11.27 -11.87 12.67
N SER A 202 -10.58 -10.90 13.29
CA SER A 202 -10.96 -10.33 14.59
C SER A 202 -11.71 -9.01 14.48
N ILE A 203 -11.86 -8.47 13.28
CA ILE A 203 -12.49 -7.18 13.06
C ILE A 203 -14.01 -7.32 13.10
N ARG A 204 -14.65 -6.48 13.92
CA ARG A 204 -16.10 -6.33 13.97
C ARG A 204 -16.52 -5.09 13.20
N ILE A 205 -17.57 -5.18 12.41
CA ILE A 205 -18.09 -4.05 11.65
C ILE A 205 -18.89 -3.17 12.61
N ALA A 206 -18.40 -1.96 12.84
CA ALA A 206 -19.03 -0.97 13.72
C ALA A 206 -20.13 -0.17 13.01
N ASP A 207 -19.83 0.29 11.78
CA ASP A 207 -20.77 1.02 10.92
C ASP A 207 -20.53 0.60 9.45
N LEU A 208 -21.36 -0.31 8.97
CA LEU A 208 -21.24 -0.84 7.61
C LEU A 208 -21.48 0.24 6.54
N ARG A 209 -22.46 1.14 6.77
CA ARG A 209 -22.84 2.14 5.78
C ARG A 209 -21.72 3.15 5.56
N LEU A 210 -21.16 3.68 6.64
CA LEU A 210 -20.04 4.63 6.55
C LEU A 210 -18.77 3.94 6.04
N SER A 211 -18.54 2.69 6.43
CA SER A 211 -17.39 1.91 5.95
C SER A 211 -17.46 1.64 4.45
N LEU A 212 -18.63 1.26 3.92
CA LEU A 212 -18.84 1.07 2.49
C LEU A 212 -18.71 2.39 1.72
N LEU A 213 -19.29 3.48 2.22
CA LEU A 213 -19.14 4.80 1.61
C LEU A 213 -17.68 5.22 1.53
N THR A 214 -16.94 5.07 2.64
CA THR A 214 -15.52 5.44 2.70
C THR A 214 -14.68 4.59 1.76
N ALA A 215 -14.90 3.28 1.72
CA ALA A 215 -14.22 2.37 0.80
C ALA A 215 -14.56 2.69 -0.67
N ALA A 216 -15.83 2.89 -1.00
CA ALA A 216 -16.25 3.26 -2.35
C ALA A 216 -15.59 4.58 -2.81
N LEU A 217 -15.59 5.60 -1.95
CA LEU A 217 -14.90 6.87 -2.24
C LEU A 217 -13.39 6.66 -2.41
N ARG A 218 -12.76 5.82 -1.57
CA ARG A 218 -11.33 5.51 -1.70
C ARG A 218 -11.02 4.92 -3.08
N PHE A 219 -11.78 3.93 -3.53
CA PHE A 219 -11.52 3.27 -4.82
C PHE A 219 -11.87 4.17 -6.01
N THR A 220 -13.01 4.86 -5.98
CA THR A 220 -13.43 5.72 -7.09
C THR A 220 -12.52 6.94 -7.26
N LEU A 221 -12.19 7.62 -6.17
CA LEU A 221 -11.27 8.75 -6.20
C LEU A 221 -9.85 8.31 -6.55
N GLY A 222 -9.41 7.16 -6.01
CA GLY A 222 -8.13 6.57 -6.36
C GLY A 222 -8.02 6.27 -7.84
N PHE A 223 -9.01 5.57 -8.41
CA PHE A 223 -9.04 5.26 -9.84
C PHE A 223 -9.09 6.52 -10.71
N ALA A 224 -9.99 7.46 -10.38
CA ALA A 224 -10.12 8.71 -11.15
C ALA A 224 -8.83 9.54 -11.13
N THR A 225 -8.18 9.63 -9.96
CA THR A 225 -6.89 10.33 -9.83
C THR A 225 -5.79 9.64 -10.63
N ALA A 226 -5.67 8.32 -10.53
CA ALA A 226 -4.70 7.55 -11.32
C ALA A 226 -4.94 7.71 -12.82
N TRP A 227 -6.20 7.67 -13.25
CA TRP A 227 -6.58 7.85 -14.65
C TRP A 227 -6.19 9.24 -15.16
N ALA A 228 -6.53 10.29 -14.42
CA ALA A 228 -6.19 11.67 -14.78
C ALA A 228 -4.67 11.89 -14.85
N LEU A 229 -3.94 11.42 -13.82
CA LEU A 229 -2.48 11.56 -13.76
C LEU A 229 -1.79 10.72 -14.83
N SER A 230 -2.26 9.49 -15.11
CA SER A 230 -1.66 8.66 -16.16
C SER A 230 -1.78 9.31 -17.54
N ARG A 231 -2.84 10.06 -17.79
CA ARG A 231 -3.02 10.84 -19.03
C ARG A 231 -2.17 12.10 -19.03
N ALA A 232 -2.16 12.84 -17.91
CA ALA A 232 -1.42 14.10 -17.80
C ALA A 232 0.10 13.92 -17.94
N PHE A 233 0.62 12.82 -17.40
CA PHE A 233 2.05 12.48 -17.45
C PHE A 233 2.41 11.49 -18.59
N ALA A 234 1.45 11.13 -19.45
CA ALA A 234 1.61 10.16 -20.53
C ALA A 234 2.26 8.85 -20.04
N LEU A 235 1.83 8.32 -18.88
CA LEU A 235 2.42 7.13 -18.27
C LEU A 235 2.03 5.87 -19.04
N GLU A 236 3.01 5.00 -19.24
CA GLU A 236 2.86 3.70 -19.90
C GLU A 236 3.50 2.57 -19.08
N GLY A 237 3.28 1.32 -19.48
CA GLY A 237 3.93 0.14 -18.93
C GLY A 237 3.86 0.02 -17.41
N ALA A 238 5.00 -0.29 -16.79
CA ALA A 238 5.11 -0.56 -15.36
C ALA A 238 4.78 0.65 -14.48
N ALA A 239 5.15 1.87 -14.90
CA ALA A 239 4.87 3.09 -14.15
C ALA A 239 3.36 3.37 -14.07
N ARG A 240 2.64 3.23 -15.20
CA ARG A 240 1.17 3.35 -15.24
C ARG A 240 0.51 2.28 -14.36
N ALA A 241 0.94 1.03 -14.49
CA ALA A 241 0.41 -0.07 -13.72
C ALA A 241 0.62 0.13 -12.21
N ALA A 242 1.81 0.53 -11.79
CA ALA A 242 2.12 0.85 -10.40
C ALA A 242 1.23 1.95 -9.84
N LEU A 243 1.02 3.04 -10.61
CA LEU A 243 0.15 4.13 -10.23
C LEU A 243 -1.28 3.65 -9.93
N PHE A 244 -1.86 2.85 -10.84
CA PHE A 244 -3.21 2.31 -10.63
C PHE A 244 -3.28 1.34 -9.45
N LEU A 245 -2.33 0.41 -9.32
CA LEU A 245 -2.30 -0.56 -8.21
C LEU A 245 -2.20 0.14 -6.85
N VAL A 246 -1.33 1.14 -6.72
CA VAL A 246 -1.17 1.89 -5.48
C VAL A 246 -2.39 2.75 -5.22
N SER A 247 -2.84 3.53 -6.21
CA SER A 247 -3.93 4.48 -6.07
C SER A 247 -5.28 3.82 -5.78
N THR A 248 -5.51 2.60 -6.24
CA THR A 248 -6.74 1.82 -5.98
C THR A 248 -6.60 0.81 -4.84
N SER A 249 -5.55 0.93 -4.03
CA SER A 249 -5.39 0.07 -2.85
C SER A 249 -6.36 0.42 -1.73
N PRO A 250 -6.72 -0.56 -0.87
CA PRO A 250 -7.62 -0.33 0.25
C PRO A 250 -7.00 0.62 1.29
N PRO A 251 -7.80 1.15 2.24
CA PRO A 251 -7.30 1.95 3.35
C PRO A 251 -6.20 1.24 4.13
N ALA A 252 -5.14 1.96 4.50
CA ALA A 252 -4.04 1.38 5.26
C ALA A 252 -4.47 0.91 6.66
N VAL A 253 -3.90 -0.20 7.11
CA VAL A 253 -4.12 -0.72 8.49
C VAL A 253 -3.68 0.29 9.55
N LEU A 254 -2.70 1.14 9.23
CA LEU A 254 -2.24 2.22 10.11
C LEU A 254 -3.35 3.22 10.47
N ASN A 255 -4.38 3.40 9.63
CA ASN A 255 -5.54 4.22 9.96
C ASN A 255 -6.28 3.70 11.20
N TYR A 256 -6.41 2.38 11.35
CA TYR A 256 -6.95 1.77 12.57
C TYR A 256 -6.07 2.05 13.79
N ILE A 257 -4.76 1.80 13.68
CA ILE A 257 -3.82 1.96 14.78
C ILE A 257 -3.79 3.42 15.27
N PHE A 258 -3.77 4.37 14.37
CA PHE A 258 -3.77 5.80 14.72
C PHE A 258 -5.12 6.27 15.26
N SER A 259 -6.25 5.78 14.71
CA SER A 259 -7.58 6.07 15.24
C SER A 259 -7.73 5.55 16.67
N GLU A 260 -7.22 4.36 16.97
CA GLU A 260 -7.25 3.79 18.31
C GLU A 260 -6.38 4.59 19.29
N ARG A 261 -5.17 4.98 18.84
CA ARG A 261 -4.20 5.66 19.69
C ARG A 261 -4.53 7.13 19.94
N TYR A 262 -5.04 7.84 18.95
CA TYR A 262 -5.18 9.31 19.00
C TYR A 262 -6.62 9.81 18.89
N GLY A 263 -7.51 9.07 18.24
CA GLY A 263 -8.84 9.55 17.87
C GLY A 263 -10.01 8.90 18.62
N ASN A 264 -9.78 7.84 19.40
CA ASN A 264 -10.81 7.02 20.05
C ASN A 264 -11.88 6.44 19.09
N GLU A 265 -11.57 6.33 17.80
CA GLU A 265 -12.47 5.81 16.75
C GLU A 265 -11.96 4.46 16.17
N GLY A 266 -11.16 3.72 16.96
CA GLY A 266 -10.56 2.44 16.54
C GLY A 266 -11.56 1.45 15.92
N PRO A 267 -12.72 1.18 16.55
CA PRO A 267 -13.71 0.25 15.99
C PRO A 267 -14.23 0.65 14.60
N LEU A 268 -14.47 1.95 14.37
CA LEU A 268 -14.90 2.44 13.06
C LEU A 268 -13.79 2.36 12.02
N ALA A 269 -12.58 2.80 12.36
CA ALA A 269 -11.44 2.72 11.46
C ALA A 269 -11.11 1.27 11.09
N ALA A 270 -11.18 0.34 12.04
CA ALA A 270 -11.03 -1.10 11.78
C ALA A 270 -12.11 -1.60 10.81
N SER A 271 -13.37 -1.18 11.00
CA SER A 271 -14.48 -1.52 10.11
C SER A 271 -14.24 -1.01 8.68
N ILE A 272 -13.75 0.23 8.52
CA ILE A 272 -13.43 0.82 7.22
C ILE A 272 -12.28 0.05 6.54
N VAL A 273 -11.21 -0.25 7.27
CA VAL A 273 -10.07 -1.02 6.75
C VAL A 273 -10.51 -2.42 6.32
N PHE A 274 -11.29 -3.11 7.14
CA PHE A 274 -11.83 -4.44 6.80
C PHE A 274 -12.69 -4.40 5.55
N THR A 275 -13.66 -3.50 5.52
CA THR A 275 -14.60 -3.37 4.39
C THR A 275 -13.85 -2.99 3.10
N GLY A 276 -12.89 -2.07 3.19
CA GLY A 276 -12.04 -1.71 2.06
C GLY A 276 -11.18 -2.87 1.59
N THR A 277 -10.55 -3.62 2.50
CA THR A 277 -9.76 -4.81 2.14
C THR A 277 -10.64 -5.91 1.52
N ALA A 278 -11.83 -6.17 2.06
CA ALA A 278 -12.75 -7.12 1.47
C ALA A 278 -13.20 -6.68 0.07
N LEU A 279 -13.51 -5.39 -0.12
CA LEU A 279 -13.90 -4.84 -1.40
C LEU A 279 -12.74 -4.87 -2.42
N SER A 280 -11.48 -4.74 -1.97
CA SER A 280 -10.30 -4.83 -2.84
C SER A 280 -10.15 -6.21 -3.49
N MET A 281 -10.70 -7.26 -2.90
CA MET A 281 -10.71 -8.59 -3.53
C MET A 281 -11.53 -8.63 -4.83
N VAL A 282 -12.42 -7.66 -5.02
CA VAL A 282 -13.21 -7.49 -6.26
C VAL A 282 -12.64 -6.36 -7.12
N THR A 283 -12.30 -5.22 -6.51
CA THR A 283 -11.84 -4.04 -7.28
C THR A 283 -10.45 -4.24 -7.88
N THR A 284 -9.54 -4.94 -7.20
CA THR A 284 -8.19 -5.20 -7.71
C THR A 284 -8.19 -6.06 -8.98
N PRO A 285 -8.93 -7.18 -9.08
CA PRO A 285 -9.08 -7.90 -10.35
C PRO A 285 -9.62 -7.04 -11.49
N LEU A 286 -10.57 -6.14 -11.21
CA LEU A 286 -11.11 -5.23 -12.23
C LEU A 286 -10.06 -4.22 -12.71
N VAL A 287 -9.23 -3.70 -11.80
CA VAL A 287 -8.10 -2.81 -12.15
C VAL A 287 -7.05 -3.56 -12.96
N LEU A 288 -6.68 -4.78 -12.58
CA LEU A 288 -5.76 -5.61 -13.35
C LEU A 288 -6.31 -5.90 -14.75
N LEU A 289 -7.60 -6.23 -14.86
CA LEU A 289 -8.25 -6.45 -16.15
C LEU A 289 -8.22 -5.17 -17.00
N TYR A 290 -8.52 -4.01 -16.42
CA TYR A 290 -8.41 -2.73 -17.11
C TYR A 290 -7.00 -2.48 -17.64
N LEU A 291 -5.96 -2.72 -16.83
CA LEU A 291 -4.57 -2.52 -17.21
C LEU A 291 -4.09 -3.51 -18.31
N THR A 292 -4.69 -4.69 -18.38
CA THR A 292 -4.36 -5.67 -19.43
C THR A 292 -5.08 -5.43 -20.75
N LEU A 293 -6.16 -4.63 -20.74
CA LEU A 293 -6.95 -4.32 -21.94
C LEU A 293 -6.57 -2.98 -22.58
N THR A 294 -5.86 -2.13 -21.88
CA THR A 294 -5.49 -0.75 -22.29
C THR A 294 -3.99 -0.52 -22.29
#